data_cbf96d5202e1bc879d6743f70b1f8738
#
_entry.id   cbf96d5202e1bc879d6743f70b1f8738
#
_cell.length_a   1.000
_cell.length_b   1.000
_cell.length_c   1.000
_cell.angle_alpha   90.00
_cell.angle_beta   90.00
_cell.angle_gamma   90.00
#
_symmetry.space_group_name_H-M   'P 1'
#
loop_
_entity.id
_entity.type
_entity.pdbx_description
1 polymer ?
#
loop_
_entity_poly.entity_id
_entity_poly.type
_entity_poly.pdbx_seq_one_letter_code
_entity_poly.pdbx_strand_id
1 'polypeptide(L)'
;MERRNTGWAKGFTKNTHPSLAKMAQTFKTKKIDNFKKWREESKLSGKIPASYPEFKKDKNLAFLIGMTLGDGNIYKFPRTENLRIALASKYPKLVAFTANVIKKVFSKTPTVRKIKNSRCFTVGIYQNNISSRLGIPTGERSRLNFNIPSWISENKIFLTNFLRGLFEAEGSLSVHLPTCTYNFSFANRNKSLLKIVEKSLKLLGYHPEIRSVAVRLRRKVEVENFKQLISFRVYKLRG
;
A
#
# COMPACT_ATOMS: atom_id res chain seq x y z
N MET A 1 -38.04 0.47 -32.16
CA MET A 1 -36.93 -0.33 -32.74
C MET A 1 -35.61 0.28 -32.33
N GLU A 2 -34.97 -0.27 -31.29
CA GLU A 2 -33.64 0.13 -30.91
C GLU A 2 -32.63 -0.35 -31.97
N ARG A 3 -31.93 0.60 -32.59
CA ARG A 3 -30.80 0.29 -33.49
C ARG A 3 -29.67 -0.31 -32.64
N ARG A 4 -29.58 -1.66 -32.62
CA ARG A 4 -28.38 -2.33 -32.09
C ARG A 4 -27.19 -1.90 -32.95
N ASN A 5 -26.35 -1.05 -32.40
CA ASN A 5 -25.11 -0.61 -33.03
C ASN A 5 -24.11 -1.79 -33.05
N THR A 6 -24.27 -2.67 -34.01
CA THR A 6 -23.35 -3.79 -34.27
C THR A 6 -22.17 -3.24 -35.07
N GLY A 7 -21.29 -2.48 -34.39
CA GLY A 7 -20.10 -1.99 -35.06
C GLY A 7 -19.30 -3.18 -35.64
N TRP A 8 -18.81 -3.04 -36.87
CA TRP A 8 -18.02 -4.05 -37.60
C TRP A 8 -16.83 -4.58 -36.79
N ALA A 9 -16.32 -3.82 -35.82
CA ALA A 9 -15.18 -4.16 -34.97
C ALA A 9 -15.56 -4.99 -33.73
N LYS A 10 -16.84 -5.35 -33.53
CA LYS A 10 -17.28 -6.12 -32.37
C LYS A 10 -16.59 -7.49 -32.32
N GLY A 11 -15.88 -7.76 -31.22
CA GLY A 11 -15.13 -9.02 -31.02
C GLY A 11 -13.69 -8.98 -31.54
N PHE A 12 -13.30 -7.98 -32.31
CA PHE A 12 -11.93 -7.80 -32.78
C PHE A 12 -11.13 -6.84 -31.90
N THR A 13 -9.81 -7.05 -31.85
CA THR A 13 -8.84 -6.20 -31.16
C THR A 13 -7.75 -5.76 -32.14
N LYS A 14 -6.91 -4.79 -31.72
CA LYS A 14 -5.72 -4.40 -32.51
C LYS A 14 -4.75 -5.57 -32.77
N ASN A 15 -4.81 -6.62 -31.96
CA ASN A 15 -3.92 -7.79 -32.09
C ASN A 15 -4.54 -8.87 -33.00
N THR A 16 -5.85 -8.80 -33.28
CA THR A 16 -6.59 -9.81 -34.05
C THR A 16 -7.09 -9.28 -35.38
N HIS A 17 -7.01 -7.96 -35.65
CA HIS A 17 -7.49 -7.37 -36.90
C HIS A 17 -6.58 -6.27 -37.44
N PRO A 18 -6.04 -6.38 -38.67
CA PRO A 18 -5.07 -5.45 -39.24
C PRO A 18 -5.56 -3.99 -39.29
N SER A 19 -6.81 -3.75 -39.66
CA SER A 19 -7.38 -2.40 -39.74
C SER A 19 -7.45 -1.73 -38.36
N LEU A 20 -7.74 -2.49 -37.28
CA LEU A 20 -7.73 -1.98 -35.92
C LEU A 20 -6.29 -1.70 -35.44
N ALA A 21 -5.33 -2.52 -35.86
CA ALA A 21 -3.92 -2.27 -35.58
C ALA A 21 -3.44 -0.96 -36.25
N LYS A 22 -3.77 -0.76 -37.53
CA LYS A 22 -3.46 0.46 -38.29
C LYS A 22 -4.12 1.69 -37.66
N MET A 23 -5.39 1.60 -37.29
CA MET A 23 -6.10 2.69 -36.60
C MET A 23 -5.46 3.02 -35.26
N ALA A 24 -5.12 2.01 -34.44
CA ALA A 24 -4.45 2.21 -33.16
C ALA A 24 -3.07 2.89 -33.33
N GLN A 25 -2.33 2.50 -34.36
CA GLN A 25 -1.05 3.13 -34.72
C GLN A 25 -1.24 4.59 -35.14
N THR A 26 -2.24 4.89 -35.99
CA THR A 26 -2.57 6.25 -36.42
C THR A 26 -2.93 7.13 -35.22
N PHE A 27 -3.77 6.64 -34.28
CA PHE A 27 -4.13 7.37 -33.07
C PHE A 27 -2.91 7.67 -32.20
N LYS A 28 -2.00 6.69 -32.07
CA LYS A 28 -0.74 6.86 -31.33
C LYS A 28 0.17 7.90 -31.97
N THR A 29 0.39 7.79 -33.30
CA THR A 29 1.28 8.68 -34.06
C THR A 29 0.75 10.12 -34.11
N LYS A 30 -0.55 10.29 -34.37
CA LYS A 30 -1.20 11.60 -34.40
C LYS A 30 -1.61 12.13 -33.04
N LYS A 31 -1.33 11.40 -31.93
CA LYS A 31 -1.72 11.75 -30.56
C LYS A 31 -3.21 12.11 -30.43
N ILE A 32 -4.06 11.39 -31.20
CA ILE A 32 -5.51 11.61 -31.17
C ILE A 32 -6.08 11.13 -29.87
N ASP A 33 -6.77 12.00 -29.14
CA ASP A 33 -7.42 11.73 -27.86
C ASP A 33 -8.90 12.13 -27.92
N ASN A 34 -9.73 11.20 -28.34
CA ASN A 34 -11.17 11.40 -28.50
C ASN A 34 -11.90 11.69 -27.19
N PHE A 35 -11.26 11.44 -26.04
CA PHE A 35 -11.84 11.68 -24.72
C PHE A 35 -11.37 12.98 -24.05
N LYS A 36 -10.54 13.78 -24.73
CA LYS A 36 -10.01 15.03 -24.14
C LYS A 36 -11.12 15.96 -23.67
N LYS A 37 -12.04 16.30 -24.56
CA LYS A 37 -13.19 17.17 -24.26
C LYS A 37 -14.06 16.61 -23.13
N TRP A 38 -14.41 15.34 -23.20
CA TRP A 38 -15.20 14.67 -22.15
C TRP A 38 -14.49 14.72 -20.78
N ARG A 39 -13.15 14.54 -20.73
CA ARG A 39 -12.40 14.63 -19.48
C ARG A 39 -12.39 16.04 -18.91
N GLU A 40 -12.24 17.04 -19.77
CA GLU A 40 -12.28 18.47 -19.34
C GLU A 40 -13.65 18.81 -18.77
N GLU A 41 -14.71 18.47 -19.47
CA GLU A 41 -16.10 18.66 -19.01
C GLU A 41 -16.39 17.88 -17.72
N SER A 42 -15.87 16.63 -17.62
CA SER A 42 -16.03 15.80 -16.42
C SER A 42 -15.26 16.33 -15.21
N LYS A 43 -14.12 17.01 -15.43
CA LYS A 43 -13.39 17.72 -14.37
C LYS A 43 -14.14 18.96 -13.91
N LEU A 44 -14.64 19.76 -14.85
CA LEU A 44 -15.43 20.97 -14.56
C LEU A 44 -16.72 20.64 -13.79
N SER A 45 -17.39 19.55 -14.18
CA SER A 45 -18.62 19.09 -13.49
C SER A 45 -18.36 18.30 -12.21
N GLY A 46 -17.10 18.12 -11.78
CA GLY A 46 -16.75 17.36 -10.59
C GLY A 46 -16.94 15.83 -10.68
N LYS A 47 -17.29 15.28 -11.86
CA LYS A 47 -17.44 13.82 -12.06
C LYS A 47 -16.14 13.08 -11.87
N ILE A 48 -15.01 13.69 -12.24
CA ILE A 48 -13.68 13.20 -11.98
C ILE A 48 -12.85 14.28 -11.27
N PRO A 49 -11.94 13.92 -10.36
CA PRO A 49 -11.08 14.89 -9.69
C PRO A 49 -10.22 15.68 -10.69
N ALA A 50 -10.21 17.00 -10.57
CA ALA A 50 -9.32 17.85 -11.37
C ALA A 50 -7.85 17.68 -10.97
N SER A 51 -7.59 17.45 -9.67
CA SER A 51 -6.26 17.26 -9.10
C SER A 51 -6.28 16.21 -7.99
N TYR A 52 -5.10 15.80 -7.57
CA TYR A 52 -4.89 14.90 -6.43
C TYR A 52 -3.95 15.62 -5.44
N PRO A 53 -4.51 16.34 -4.45
CA PRO A 53 -3.70 17.08 -3.47
C PRO A 53 -2.86 16.11 -2.63
N GLU A 54 -1.82 16.66 -1.98
CA GLU A 54 -1.01 15.94 -1.01
C GLU A 54 -1.89 15.33 0.09
N PHE A 55 -1.46 14.17 0.61
CA PHE A 55 -2.16 13.55 1.73
C PHE A 55 -1.93 14.33 3.03
N LYS A 56 -2.96 14.39 3.87
CA LYS A 56 -2.82 14.92 5.22
C LYS A 56 -1.80 14.08 6.00
N LYS A 57 -0.74 14.70 6.49
CA LYS A 57 0.27 14.07 7.35
C LYS A 57 -0.34 13.76 8.70
N ASP A 58 -0.74 12.50 8.90
CA ASP A 58 -1.34 11.99 10.14
C ASP A 58 -0.91 10.55 10.43
N LYS A 59 -1.41 10.01 11.54
CA LYS A 59 -1.14 8.62 11.95
C LYS A 59 -1.64 7.57 10.95
N ASN A 60 -2.71 7.86 10.19
CA ASN A 60 -3.25 6.92 9.20
C ASN A 60 -2.33 6.85 7.98
N LEU A 61 -1.82 8.00 7.52
CA LEU A 61 -0.85 8.05 6.44
C LEU A 61 0.46 7.37 6.84
N ALA A 62 0.97 7.62 8.05
CA ALA A 62 2.16 6.96 8.58
C ALA A 62 2.00 5.43 8.62
N PHE A 63 0.86 4.93 9.15
CA PHE A 63 0.52 3.50 9.13
C PHE A 63 0.49 2.95 7.71
N LEU A 64 -0.18 3.65 6.78
CA LEU A 64 -0.34 3.20 5.40
C LEU A 64 1.01 3.12 4.66
N ILE A 65 1.91 4.09 4.88
CA ILE A 65 3.28 4.05 4.33
C ILE A 65 4.01 2.80 4.84
N GLY A 66 3.99 2.54 6.15
CA GLY A 66 4.60 1.33 6.74
C GLY A 66 4.01 0.04 6.17
N MET A 67 2.69 -0.07 6.10
CA MET A 67 1.99 -1.23 5.55
C MET A 67 2.30 -1.43 4.06
N THR A 68 2.39 -0.33 3.29
CA THR A 68 2.74 -0.40 1.87
C THR A 68 4.17 -0.86 1.65
N LEU A 69 5.11 -0.44 2.49
CA LEU A 69 6.51 -0.87 2.43
C LEU A 69 6.68 -2.35 2.81
N GLY A 70 5.86 -2.88 3.70
CA GLY A 70 5.82 -4.32 4.04
C GLY A 70 5.12 -5.15 2.94
N ASP A 71 3.81 -5.16 2.92
CA ASP A 71 2.96 -6.03 2.07
C ASP A 71 2.29 -5.33 0.88
N GLY A 72 2.55 -4.03 0.68
CA GLY A 72 1.96 -3.26 -0.41
C GLY A 72 2.73 -3.40 -1.72
N ASN A 73 2.04 -3.11 -2.82
CA ASN A 73 2.62 -2.95 -4.15
C ASN A 73 1.92 -1.80 -4.86
N ILE A 74 2.70 -0.91 -5.49
CA ILE A 74 2.17 0.17 -6.32
C ILE A 74 2.51 -0.16 -7.77
N TYR A 75 1.49 -0.47 -8.55
CA TYR A 75 1.64 -0.77 -9.98
C TYR A 75 1.18 0.43 -10.81
N LYS A 76 2.01 0.83 -11.78
CA LYS A 76 1.71 1.93 -12.69
C LYS A 76 1.08 1.40 -13.98
N PHE A 77 -0.13 1.85 -14.26
CA PHE A 77 -0.81 1.66 -15.54
C PHE A 77 -0.66 2.90 -16.41
N PRO A 78 -0.96 2.84 -17.71
CA PRO A 78 -0.84 4.00 -18.61
C PRO A 78 -1.61 5.25 -18.16
N ARG A 79 -2.73 5.10 -17.43
CA ARG A 79 -3.62 6.20 -17.04
C ARG A 79 -3.86 6.32 -15.54
N THR A 80 -3.32 5.41 -14.72
CA THR A 80 -3.58 5.40 -13.28
C THR A 80 -2.53 4.58 -12.57
N GLU A 81 -2.51 4.66 -11.25
CA GLU A 81 -1.73 3.76 -10.39
C GLU A 81 -2.68 2.91 -9.55
N ASN A 82 -2.23 1.74 -9.16
CA ASN A 82 -2.96 0.83 -8.29
C ASN A 82 -2.09 0.51 -7.07
N LEU A 83 -2.52 0.92 -5.90
CA LEU A 83 -2.01 0.40 -4.64
C LEU A 83 -2.76 -0.88 -4.30
N ARG A 84 -2.03 -1.96 -4.03
CA ARG A 84 -2.57 -3.22 -3.51
C ARG A 84 -1.79 -3.65 -2.29
N ILE A 85 -2.50 -4.06 -1.25
CA ILE A 85 -1.94 -4.64 -0.03
C ILE A 85 -2.51 -6.05 0.09
N ALA A 86 -1.64 -7.06 0.17
CA ALA A 86 -2.02 -8.46 0.35
C ALA A 86 -2.02 -8.80 1.83
N LEU A 87 -3.12 -9.34 2.34
CA LEU A 87 -3.31 -9.63 3.77
C LEU A 87 -3.82 -11.05 3.98
N ALA A 88 -3.28 -11.75 4.96
CA ALA A 88 -3.70 -13.11 5.26
C ALA A 88 -5.16 -13.15 5.75
N SER A 89 -5.95 -14.11 5.21
CA SER A 89 -7.38 -14.26 5.52
C SER A 89 -7.65 -14.62 7.00
N LYS A 90 -6.65 -15.14 7.71
CA LYS A 90 -6.75 -15.42 9.14
C LYS A 90 -6.85 -14.17 10.02
N TYR A 91 -6.62 -12.96 9.43
CA TYR A 91 -6.71 -11.69 10.15
C TYR A 91 -7.78 -10.76 9.54
N PRO A 92 -9.08 -11.12 9.59
CA PRO A 92 -10.15 -10.35 8.95
C PRO A 92 -10.27 -8.92 9.53
N LYS A 93 -9.99 -8.75 10.82
CA LYS A 93 -9.98 -7.43 11.47
C LYS A 93 -8.86 -6.53 10.93
N LEU A 94 -7.69 -7.07 10.57
CA LEU A 94 -6.62 -6.32 9.91
C LEU A 94 -7.04 -5.88 8.51
N VAL A 95 -7.71 -6.76 7.76
CA VAL A 95 -8.24 -6.43 6.42
C VAL A 95 -9.20 -5.25 6.50
N ALA A 96 -10.19 -5.31 7.40
CA ALA A 96 -11.16 -4.24 7.62
C ALA A 96 -10.50 -2.93 8.10
N PHE A 97 -9.54 -3.03 9.03
CA PHE A 97 -8.78 -1.88 9.53
C PHE A 97 -7.99 -1.21 8.41
N THR A 98 -7.25 -1.99 7.61
CA THR A 98 -6.46 -1.47 6.47
C THR A 98 -7.37 -0.81 5.42
N ALA A 99 -8.51 -1.43 5.10
CA ALA A 99 -9.50 -0.84 4.20
C ALA A 99 -10.02 0.51 4.72
N ASN A 100 -10.31 0.61 6.02
CA ASN A 100 -10.74 1.86 6.63
C ASN A 100 -9.65 2.95 6.61
N VAL A 101 -8.39 2.56 6.88
CA VAL A 101 -7.26 3.50 6.76
C VAL A 101 -7.11 4.02 5.34
N ILE A 102 -7.15 3.15 4.32
CA ILE A 102 -7.10 3.55 2.91
C ILE A 102 -8.27 4.49 2.58
N LYS A 103 -9.50 4.15 3.02
CA LYS A 103 -10.67 5.02 2.84
C LYS A 103 -10.44 6.43 3.40
N LYS A 104 -9.87 6.53 4.61
CA LYS A 104 -9.58 7.82 5.26
C LYS A 104 -8.49 8.61 4.53
N VAL A 105 -7.39 7.97 4.14
CA VAL A 105 -6.25 8.64 3.47
C VAL A 105 -6.62 9.10 2.06
N PHE A 106 -7.32 8.26 1.31
CA PHE A 106 -7.65 8.54 -0.10
C PHE A 106 -9.01 9.24 -0.29
N SER A 107 -9.83 9.36 0.77
CA SER A 107 -11.23 9.82 0.69
C SER A 107 -12.03 9.02 -0.34
N LYS A 108 -11.67 7.74 -0.52
CA LYS A 108 -12.26 6.82 -1.50
C LYS A 108 -12.30 5.41 -0.94
N THR A 109 -13.43 4.71 -1.13
CA THR A 109 -13.59 3.34 -0.68
C THR A 109 -12.69 2.39 -1.48
N PRO A 110 -11.80 1.63 -0.84
CA PRO A 110 -10.97 0.63 -1.51
C PRO A 110 -11.80 -0.60 -1.90
N THR A 111 -11.31 -1.36 -2.86
CA THR A 111 -11.84 -2.68 -3.19
C THR A 111 -11.19 -3.73 -2.30
N VAL A 112 -12.01 -4.56 -1.66
CA VAL A 112 -11.55 -5.72 -0.89
C VAL A 112 -11.95 -6.98 -1.65
N ARG A 113 -10.98 -7.81 -2.04
CA ARG A 113 -11.21 -9.05 -2.81
C ARG A 113 -10.45 -10.21 -2.20
N LYS A 114 -11.13 -11.35 -2.05
CA LYS A 114 -10.46 -12.62 -1.76
C LYS A 114 -9.74 -13.11 -3.01
N ILE A 115 -8.48 -13.48 -2.89
CA ILE A 115 -7.75 -14.09 -4.00
C ILE A 115 -8.20 -15.54 -4.14
N LYS A 116 -8.65 -15.92 -5.35
CA LYS A 116 -9.10 -17.29 -5.65
C LYS A 116 -7.95 -18.28 -5.39
N ASN A 117 -8.27 -19.41 -4.78
CA ASN A 117 -7.30 -20.47 -4.42
C ASN A 117 -6.16 -20.01 -3.50
N SER A 118 -6.35 -18.93 -2.71
CA SER A 118 -5.37 -18.41 -1.78
C SER A 118 -5.99 -18.12 -0.42
N ARG A 119 -5.16 -18.14 0.62
CA ARG A 119 -5.52 -17.71 1.99
C ARG A 119 -5.28 -16.21 2.19
N CYS A 120 -5.46 -15.40 1.14
CA CYS A 120 -5.20 -13.97 1.16
C CYS A 120 -6.39 -13.15 0.66
N PHE A 121 -6.54 -11.96 1.24
CA PHE A 121 -7.33 -10.86 0.71
C PHE A 121 -6.41 -9.81 0.10
N THR A 122 -6.90 -9.14 -0.93
CA THR A 122 -6.26 -7.93 -1.47
C THR A 122 -7.14 -6.74 -1.15
N VAL A 123 -6.56 -5.71 -0.52
CA VAL A 123 -7.17 -4.40 -0.36
C VAL A 123 -6.50 -3.47 -1.37
N GLY A 124 -7.26 -2.90 -2.28
CA GLY A 124 -6.69 -2.14 -3.39
C GLY A 124 -7.45 -0.86 -3.72
N ILE A 125 -6.74 0.11 -4.27
CA ILE A 125 -7.30 1.37 -4.72
C ILE A 125 -6.63 1.84 -6.00
N TYR A 126 -7.44 2.34 -6.95
CA TYR A 126 -6.98 2.96 -8.18
C TYR A 126 -7.09 4.48 -8.07
N GLN A 127 -5.97 5.18 -8.23
CA GLN A 127 -5.90 6.64 -8.28
C GLN A 127 -4.62 7.07 -9.01
N ASN A 128 -4.56 8.30 -9.50
CA ASN A 128 -3.32 8.84 -10.06
C ASN A 128 -2.39 9.33 -8.94
N ASN A 129 -1.10 9.36 -9.24
CA ASN A 129 -0.07 9.92 -8.37
C ASN A 129 -0.01 9.31 -6.96
N ILE A 130 -0.34 8.01 -6.82
CA ILE A 130 -0.24 7.31 -5.53
C ILE A 130 1.22 7.25 -5.08
N SER A 131 2.11 6.85 -5.99
CA SER A 131 3.54 6.67 -5.71
C SER A 131 4.20 7.96 -5.23
N SER A 132 4.01 9.06 -5.96
CA SER A 132 4.57 10.36 -5.59
C SER A 132 4.00 10.89 -4.28
N ARG A 133 2.68 10.74 -4.07
CA ARG A 133 1.99 11.22 -2.86
C ARG A 133 2.31 10.40 -1.60
N LEU A 134 2.62 9.11 -1.73
CA LEU A 134 3.11 8.27 -0.63
C LEU A 134 4.62 8.38 -0.44
N GLY A 135 5.36 8.95 -1.40
CA GLY A 135 6.82 8.95 -1.41
C GLY A 135 7.41 7.54 -1.60
N ILE A 136 6.65 6.62 -2.21
CA ILE A 136 7.07 5.23 -2.43
C ILE A 136 7.09 4.97 -3.94
N PRO A 137 8.26 4.70 -4.55
CA PRO A 137 8.36 4.42 -5.99
C PRO A 137 7.58 3.17 -6.38
N THR A 138 7.17 3.14 -7.64
CA THR A 138 6.59 1.94 -8.27
C THR A 138 7.68 0.92 -8.57
N GLY A 139 7.31 -0.36 -8.67
CA GLY A 139 8.22 -1.43 -9.06
C GLY A 139 8.63 -2.38 -7.94
N GLU A 140 9.75 -3.06 -8.13
CA GLU A 140 10.22 -4.12 -7.24
C GLU A 140 10.79 -3.55 -5.93
N ARG A 141 10.25 -4.02 -4.79
CA ARG A 141 10.61 -3.52 -3.45
C ARG A 141 11.96 -4.04 -2.93
N SER A 142 12.44 -5.15 -3.43
CA SER A 142 13.73 -5.72 -2.99
C SER A 142 14.89 -4.76 -3.20
N ARG A 143 14.81 -3.90 -4.22
CA ARG A 143 15.80 -2.88 -4.59
C ARG A 143 15.45 -1.47 -4.14
N LEU A 144 14.32 -1.31 -3.44
CA LEU A 144 13.87 0.00 -3.01
C LEU A 144 14.79 0.56 -1.92
N ASN A 145 15.38 1.70 -2.19
CA ASN A 145 16.03 2.51 -1.18
C ASN A 145 15.04 3.57 -0.68
N PHE A 146 14.58 3.42 0.55
CA PHE A 146 13.59 4.30 1.15
C PHE A 146 14.18 5.03 2.34
N ASN A 147 13.88 6.32 2.46
CA ASN A 147 14.19 7.12 3.63
C ASN A 147 12.89 7.53 4.33
N ILE A 148 12.87 7.39 5.65
CA ILE A 148 11.71 7.84 6.42
C ILE A 148 11.59 9.36 6.28
N PRO A 149 10.44 9.90 5.86
CA PRO A 149 10.19 11.33 5.86
C PRO A 149 10.35 11.92 7.28
N SER A 150 10.94 13.11 7.39
CA SER A 150 11.20 13.78 8.67
C SER A 150 9.93 13.93 9.53
N TRP A 151 8.80 14.26 8.93
CA TRP A 151 7.52 14.37 9.64
C TRP A 151 7.08 13.08 10.34
N ILE A 152 7.56 11.89 9.91
CA ILE A 152 7.32 10.61 10.60
C ILE A 152 8.35 10.41 11.72
N SER A 153 9.64 10.60 11.40
CA SER A 153 10.73 10.30 12.36
C SER A 153 10.78 11.26 13.54
N GLU A 154 10.39 12.51 13.36
CA GLU A 154 10.39 13.55 14.38
C GLU A 154 9.16 13.53 15.30
N ASN A 155 8.11 12.78 14.93
CA ASN A 155 6.89 12.67 15.73
C ASN A 155 6.69 11.25 16.25
N LYS A 156 6.75 11.06 17.56
CA LYS A 156 6.62 9.75 18.21
C LYS A 156 5.32 9.02 17.84
N ILE A 157 4.20 9.73 17.71
CA ILE A 157 2.90 9.12 17.33
C ILE A 157 2.95 8.62 15.91
N PHE A 158 3.52 9.39 14.97
CA PHE A 158 3.61 9.00 13.57
C PHE A 158 4.62 7.86 13.38
N LEU A 159 5.78 7.93 14.05
CA LEU A 159 6.79 6.87 14.03
C LEU A 159 6.21 5.54 14.56
N THR A 160 5.47 5.59 15.67
CA THR A 160 4.78 4.42 16.24
C THR A 160 3.78 3.81 15.25
N ASN A 161 2.98 4.64 14.57
CA ASN A 161 2.01 4.14 13.59
C ASN A 161 2.69 3.62 12.30
N PHE A 162 3.78 4.22 11.87
CA PHE A 162 4.61 3.73 10.78
C PHE A 162 5.17 2.34 11.09
N LEU A 163 5.78 2.17 12.28
CA LEU A 163 6.25 0.86 12.75
C LEU A 163 5.11 -0.14 12.89
N ARG A 164 3.93 0.30 13.39
CA ARG A 164 2.74 -0.55 13.39
C ARG A 164 2.44 -1.10 12.01
N GLY A 165 2.44 -0.24 10.97
CA GLY A 165 2.20 -0.68 9.59
C GLY A 165 3.20 -1.73 9.12
N LEU A 166 4.49 -1.52 9.37
CA LEU A 166 5.55 -2.47 9.03
C LEU A 166 5.40 -3.81 9.77
N PHE A 167 5.17 -3.77 11.09
CA PHE A 167 5.06 -4.99 11.90
C PHE A 167 3.76 -5.74 11.66
N GLU A 168 2.65 -5.08 11.30
CA GLU A 168 1.43 -5.77 10.89
C GLU A 168 1.59 -6.54 9.58
N ALA A 169 2.47 -6.05 8.67
CA ALA A 169 2.81 -6.71 7.44
C ALA A 169 3.81 -7.88 7.66
N GLU A 170 4.99 -7.58 8.16
CA GLU A 170 6.13 -8.50 8.17
C GLU A 170 6.55 -8.92 9.59
N GLY A 171 5.83 -8.46 10.62
CA GLY A 171 6.16 -8.73 12.02
C GLY A 171 5.73 -10.13 12.47
N SER A 172 6.58 -10.76 13.27
CA SER A 172 6.32 -12.03 13.92
C SER A 172 6.60 -11.95 15.41
N LEU A 173 5.62 -12.32 16.22
CA LEU A 173 5.74 -12.42 17.67
C LEU A 173 5.71 -13.90 18.07
N SER A 174 6.75 -14.36 18.74
CA SER A 174 6.86 -15.70 19.31
C SER A 174 7.24 -15.60 20.78
N VAL A 175 6.52 -16.32 21.62
CA VAL A 175 6.79 -16.44 23.07
C VAL A 175 6.80 -17.91 23.43
N HIS A 176 7.91 -18.38 24.01
CA HIS A 176 8.06 -19.73 24.53
C HIS A 176 8.32 -19.66 26.02
N LEU A 177 7.27 -19.89 26.81
CA LEU A 177 7.28 -19.71 28.26
C LEU A 177 8.25 -20.68 28.98
N PRO A 178 8.35 -21.98 28.60
CA PRO A 178 9.25 -22.92 29.26
C PRO A 178 10.71 -22.48 29.27
N THR A 179 11.17 -21.79 28.23
CA THR A 179 12.55 -21.27 28.12
C THR A 179 12.62 -19.77 28.35
N CYS A 180 11.54 -19.12 28.78
CA CYS A 180 11.44 -17.66 28.93
C CYS A 180 11.93 -16.91 27.68
N THR A 181 11.71 -17.46 26.49
CA THR A 181 12.17 -16.86 25.25
C THR A 181 11.09 -15.96 24.66
N TYR A 182 11.45 -14.70 24.49
CA TYR A 182 10.61 -13.69 23.85
C TYR A 182 11.28 -13.26 22.55
N ASN A 183 10.51 -13.18 21.47
CA ASN A 183 11.02 -12.75 20.18
C ASN A 183 9.94 -11.98 19.42
N PHE A 184 10.16 -10.69 19.21
CA PHE A 184 9.34 -9.88 18.35
C PHE A 184 10.23 -9.37 17.21
N SER A 185 10.08 -9.96 16.04
CA SER A 185 10.96 -9.73 14.89
C SER A 185 10.23 -9.09 13.73
N PHE A 186 10.94 -8.26 13.00
CA PHE A 186 10.63 -7.81 11.65
C PHE A 186 11.64 -8.45 10.70
N ALA A 187 11.18 -9.24 9.73
CA ALA A 187 12.03 -9.95 8.78
C ALA A 187 11.81 -9.42 7.37
N ASN A 188 12.88 -9.04 6.68
CA ASN A 188 12.81 -8.57 5.30
C ASN A 188 14.16 -8.75 4.59
N ARG A 189 14.16 -8.97 3.27
CA ARG A 189 15.40 -9.02 2.47
C ARG A 189 15.95 -7.65 2.10
N ASN A 190 15.13 -6.61 2.16
CA ASN A 190 15.54 -5.24 1.88
C ASN A 190 16.31 -4.65 3.07
N LYS A 191 17.63 -4.51 2.91
CA LYS A 191 18.52 -3.96 3.95
C LYS A 191 18.18 -2.51 4.33
N SER A 192 17.65 -1.72 3.39
CA SER A 192 17.22 -0.35 3.69
C SER A 192 16.06 -0.35 4.69
N LEU A 193 15.06 -1.22 4.52
CA LEU A 193 13.96 -1.36 5.48
C LEU A 193 14.44 -1.87 6.84
N LEU A 194 15.38 -2.82 6.88
CA LEU A 194 15.94 -3.28 8.15
C LEU A 194 16.64 -2.15 8.92
N LYS A 195 17.45 -1.33 8.23
CA LYS A 195 18.10 -0.15 8.83
C LYS A 195 17.10 0.88 9.36
N ILE A 196 15.99 1.06 8.62
CA ILE A 196 14.90 1.95 9.02
C ILE A 196 14.25 1.46 10.31
N VAL A 197 13.90 0.17 10.37
CA VAL A 197 13.29 -0.43 11.56
C VAL A 197 14.23 -0.35 12.77
N GLU A 198 15.52 -0.67 12.57
CA GLU A 198 16.54 -0.55 13.61
C GLU A 198 16.59 0.89 14.17
N LYS A 199 16.79 1.88 13.29
CA LYS A 199 16.83 3.30 13.66
C LYS A 199 15.56 3.72 14.41
N SER A 200 14.41 3.33 13.89
CA SER A 200 13.11 3.70 14.47
C SER A 200 12.91 3.11 15.87
N LEU A 201 13.31 1.85 16.07
CA LEU A 201 13.26 1.22 17.39
C LEU A 201 14.21 1.90 18.39
N LYS A 202 15.43 2.24 17.95
CA LYS A 202 16.39 2.98 18.78
C LYS A 202 15.88 4.37 19.16
N LEU A 203 15.26 5.10 18.23
CA LEU A 203 14.64 6.41 18.51
C LEU A 203 13.50 6.32 19.55
N LEU A 204 12.82 5.16 19.63
CA LEU A 204 11.81 4.90 20.64
C LEU A 204 12.38 4.35 21.96
N GLY A 205 13.71 4.22 22.10
CA GLY A 205 14.39 3.76 23.32
C GLY A 205 14.50 2.24 23.46
N TYR A 206 14.27 1.46 22.38
CA TYR A 206 14.45 0.01 22.37
C TYR A 206 15.86 -0.38 21.96
N HIS A 207 16.26 -1.62 22.31
CA HIS A 207 17.58 -2.20 22.02
C HIS A 207 17.44 -3.39 21.05
N PRO A 208 17.25 -3.12 19.73
CA PRO A 208 17.06 -4.17 18.76
C PRO A 208 18.34 -4.96 18.50
N GLU A 209 18.20 -6.26 18.36
CA GLU A 209 19.23 -7.17 17.85
C GLU A 209 19.12 -7.24 16.33
N ILE A 210 20.25 -7.06 15.64
CA ILE A 210 20.34 -7.05 14.18
C ILE A 210 20.81 -8.41 13.68
N ARG A 211 20.10 -8.94 12.68
CA ARG A 211 20.46 -10.14 11.92
C ARG A 211 20.51 -9.82 10.43
N SER A 212 21.08 -10.72 9.63
CA SER A 212 21.25 -10.54 8.18
C SER A 212 19.94 -10.17 7.45
N VAL A 213 18.83 -10.73 7.89
CA VAL A 213 17.48 -10.55 7.28
C VAL A 213 16.39 -10.20 8.30
N ALA A 214 16.77 -9.82 9.52
CA ALA A 214 15.79 -9.49 10.56
C ALA A 214 16.33 -8.48 11.57
N VAL A 215 15.40 -7.70 12.13
CA VAL A 215 15.59 -6.85 13.32
C VAL A 215 14.61 -7.34 14.38
N ARG A 216 15.07 -7.58 15.61
CA ARG A 216 14.23 -8.19 16.63
C ARG A 216 14.48 -7.65 18.04
N LEU A 217 13.42 -7.64 18.84
CA LEU A 217 13.47 -7.42 20.28
C LEU A 217 13.44 -8.76 21.00
N ARG A 218 14.28 -8.93 22.02
CA ARG A 218 14.43 -10.17 22.77
C ARG A 218 14.15 -10.04 24.27
N ARG A 219 14.29 -8.84 24.81
CA ARG A 219 14.03 -8.56 26.23
C ARG A 219 12.53 -8.60 26.48
N LYS A 220 12.06 -9.41 27.43
CA LYS A 220 10.63 -9.57 27.78
C LYS A 220 9.91 -8.23 27.88
N VAL A 221 10.43 -7.33 28.71
CA VAL A 221 9.83 -6.00 28.96
C VAL A 221 9.71 -5.19 27.69
N GLU A 222 10.75 -5.20 26.84
CA GLU A 222 10.74 -4.46 25.57
C GLU A 222 9.73 -5.04 24.57
N VAL A 223 9.64 -6.38 24.49
CA VAL A 223 8.68 -7.08 23.62
C VAL A 223 7.24 -6.76 24.01
N GLU A 224 6.94 -6.82 25.31
CA GLU A 224 5.60 -6.53 25.84
C GLU A 224 5.23 -5.06 25.64
N ASN A 225 6.13 -4.14 26.01
CA ASN A 225 5.92 -2.70 25.86
C ASN A 225 5.77 -2.29 24.37
N PHE A 226 6.62 -2.80 23.50
CA PHE A 226 6.54 -2.48 22.07
C PHE A 226 5.26 -3.05 21.43
N LYS A 227 4.86 -4.29 21.77
CA LYS A 227 3.59 -4.88 21.35
C LYS A 227 2.40 -3.99 21.72
N GLN A 228 2.37 -3.50 22.97
CA GLN A 228 1.33 -2.59 23.42
C GLN A 228 1.39 -1.23 22.72
N LEU A 229 2.58 -0.63 22.62
CA LEU A 229 2.81 0.67 22.01
C LEU A 229 2.25 0.70 20.57
N ILE A 230 2.60 -0.28 19.74
CA ILE A 230 2.11 -0.35 18.36
C ILE A 230 0.71 -0.98 18.25
N SER A 231 0.10 -1.41 19.37
CA SER A 231 -1.18 -2.14 19.39
C SER A 231 -1.19 -3.31 18.39
N PHE A 232 -0.13 -4.13 18.39
CA PHE A 232 0.04 -5.24 17.44
C PHE A 232 -1.12 -6.22 17.50
N ARG A 233 -1.76 -6.47 16.35
CA ARG A 233 -2.94 -7.35 16.17
C ARG A 233 -4.17 -6.91 16.99
N VAL A 234 -4.21 -5.64 17.43
CA VAL A 234 -5.37 -5.08 18.14
C VAL A 234 -6.04 -4.03 17.25
N TYR A 235 -7.29 -4.29 16.86
CA TYR A 235 -8.05 -3.41 15.97
C TYR A 235 -9.36 -3.00 16.63
N LYS A 236 -9.48 -1.70 16.96
CA LYS A 236 -10.76 -1.08 17.35
C LYS A 236 -11.45 -0.63 16.06
N LEU A 237 -12.40 -1.41 15.58
CA LEU A 237 -13.35 -0.98 14.57
C LEU A 237 -14.38 -0.11 15.29
N ARG A 238 -14.26 1.23 15.20
CA ARG A 238 -15.37 2.09 15.57
C ARG A 238 -16.42 1.93 14.48
N GLY A 239 -17.61 1.54 14.89
CA GLY A 239 -18.81 1.58 14.05
C GLY A 239 -19.05 2.96 13.48
#